data_7b01abb592cb5331db1c929144a82280
#
_entry.id   7b01abb592cb5331db1c929144a82280
#
_cell.length_a   1.000
_cell.length_b   1.000
_cell.length_c   1.000
_cell.angle_alpha   90.00
_cell.angle_beta   90.00
_cell.angle_gamma   90.00
#
_symmetry.space_group_name_H-M   'P 1'
#
loop_
_entity.id
_entity.type
_entity.pdbx_description
1 polymer ?
#
loop_
_entity_poly.entity_id
_entity_poly.type
_entity_poly.pdbx_seq_one_letter_code
_entity_poly.pdbx_strand_id
1 'polypeptide(L)'
;MCYNYAMKKACEILSHLYNNPLYKKLSQHQQIQHFIVMLPFSLRQGIHFCYSKNSILYFVLKHPCFKQEFDYKLTIIKQLLKQYQKIQNKLLDIKDLKAFVGKSAYQKSLQESTHKVASYGELSSGEFENLAKNQEIYEIFEEIKKVIVCNH
;
A
#
# COMPACT_ATOMS: atom_id res chain seq x y z
N MET A 1 4.63 55.12 -2.32
CA MET A 1 3.22 54.69 -2.04
C MET A 1 2.61 53.76 -3.09
N CYS A 2 3.39 52.92 -3.80
CA CYS A 2 2.84 52.06 -4.89
C CYS A 2 2.72 50.57 -4.57
N TYR A 3 3.18 50.13 -3.39
CA TYR A 3 3.18 48.69 -3.07
C TYR A 3 1.81 48.12 -2.60
N ASN A 4 0.91 48.95 -2.08
CA ASN A 4 -0.38 48.50 -1.55
C ASN A 4 -1.43 48.17 -2.63
N TYR A 5 -1.32 48.67 -3.82
CA TYR A 5 -2.34 48.48 -4.88
C TYR A 5 -2.19 47.11 -5.56
N ALA A 6 -0.95 46.66 -5.74
CA ALA A 6 -0.67 45.33 -6.35
C ALA A 6 -1.05 44.17 -5.43
N MET A 7 -0.82 44.31 -4.11
CA MET A 7 -1.18 43.28 -3.14
C MET A 7 -2.70 43.10 -2.96
N LYS A 8 -3.47 44.20 -3.01
CA LYS A 8 -4.95 44.13 -2.98
C LYS A 8 -5.51 43.37 -4.19
N LYS A 9 -5.00 43.61 -5.39
CA LYS A 9 -5.41 42.89 -6.59
C LYS A 9 -5.05 41.40 -6.52
N ALA A 10 -3.91 41.03 -6.00
CA ALA A 10 -3.53 39.63 -5.81
C ALA A 10 -4.45 38.92 -4.80
N CYS A 11 -4.82 39.54 -3.70
CA CYS A 11 -5.78 39.01 -2.74
C CYS A 11 -7.18 38.84 -3.33
N GLU A 12 -7.62 39.79 -4.14
CA GLU A 12 -8.91 39.70 -4.85
C GLU A 12 -8.92 38.54 -5.86
N ILE A 13 -7.88 38.41 -6.66
CA ILE A 13 -7.72 37.31 -7.60
C ILE A 13 -7.71 35.97 -6.84
N LEU A 14 -6.97 35.85 -5.75
CA LEU A 14 -6.95 34.65 -4.93
C LEU A 14 -8.32 34.34 -4.32
N SER A 15 -9.07 35.35 -3.83
CA SER A 15 -10.41 35.14 -3.29
C SER A 15 -11.39 34.65 -4.35
N HIS A 16 -11.32 35.17 -5.56
CA HIS A 16 -12.12 34.68 -6.71
C HIS A 16 -11.74 33.24 -7.10
N LEU A 17 -10.46 32.91 -7.04
CA LEU A 17 -9.99 31.54 -7.28
C LEU A 17 -10.51 30.57 -6.21
N TYR A 18 -10.44 30.92 -4.93
CA TYR A 18 -10.94 30.09 -3.82
C TYR A 18 -12.46 29.82 -3.92
N ASN A 19 -13.23 30.75 -4.45
CA ASN A 19 -14.67 30.61 -4.64
C ASN A 19 -15.06 29.79 -5.87
N ASN A 20 -14.09 29.47 -6.75
CA ASN A 20 -14.34 28.65 -7.92
C ASN A 20 -14.48 27.16 -7.52
N PRO A 21 -15.54 26.42 -7.98
CA PRO A 21 -15.78 25.02 -7.63
C PRO A 21 -14.63 24.09 -7.99
N LEU A 22 -13.81 24.42 -8.97
CA LEU A 22 -12.60 23.66 -9.33
C LEU A 22 -11.54 23.74 -8.22
N TYR A 23 -11.32 24.93 -7.66
CA TYR A 23 -10.34 25.12 -6.56
C TYR A 23 -10.84 24.55 -5.23
N LYS A 24 -12.15 24.50 -5.00
CA LYS A 24 -12.73 23.85 -3.84
C LYS A 24 -12.36 22.35 -3.78
N LYS A 25 -12.37 21.67 -4.93
CA LYS A 25 -11.91 20.27 -5.03
C LYS A 25 -10.42 20.14 -4.74
N LEU A 26 -9.59 21.07 -5.22
CA LEU A 26 -8.15 21.08 -4.96
C LEU A 26 -7.86 21.28 -3.47
N SER A 27 -8.54 22.22 -2.82
CA SER A 27 -8.44 22.45 -1.39
C SER A 27 -8.84 21.21 -0.58
N GLN A 28 -9.92 20.53 -0.95
CA GLN A 28 -10.31 19.26 -0.32
C GLN A 28 -9.24 18.19 -0.50
N HIS A 29 -8.63 18.09 -1.68
CA HIS A 29 -7.56 17.13 -1.93
C HIS A 29 -6.33 17.42 -1.06
N GLN A 30 -5.91 18.67 -0.93
CA GLN A 30 -4.81 19.06 -0.05
C GLN A 30 -5.09 18.67 1.42
N GLN A 31 -6.31 18.92 1.90
CA GLN A 31 -6.69 18.54 3.27
C GLN A 31 -6.67 17.02 3.49
N ILE A 32 -7.11 16.25 2.49
CA ILE A 32 -7.01 14.80 2.54
C ILE A 32 -5.54 14.37 2.61
N GLN A 33 -4.65 14.98 1.84
CA GLN A 33 -3.22 14.70 1.90
C GLN A 33 -2.64 15.03 3.28
N HIS A 34 -2.99 16.16 3.87
CA HIS A 34 -2.60 16.50 5.22
C HIS A 34 -3.08 15.47 6.26
N PHE A 35 -4.32 15.01 6.12
CA PHE A 35 -4.85 13.95 6.98
C PHE A 35 -4.05 12.63 6.83
N ILE A 36 -3.69 12.25 5.60
CA ILE A 36 -2.88 11.04 5.35
C ILE A 36 -1.52 11.13 6.03
N VAL A 37 -0.88 12.29 6.02
CA VAL A 37 0.43 12.49 6.68
C VAL A 37 0.33 12.27 8.21
N MET A 38 -0.84 12.49 8.82
CA MET A 38 -1.06 12.24 10.24
C MET A 38 -1.27 10.76 10.59
N LEU A 39 -1.53 9.90 9.59
CA LEU A 39 -1.68 8.47 9.81
C LEU A 39 -0.33 7.81 10.15
N PRO A 40 -0.34 6.71 10.93
CA PRO A 40 0.86 5.92 11.19
C PRO A 40 1.58 5.52 9.91
N PHE A 41 2.91 5.48 9.95
CA PHE A 41 3.75 5.22 8.79
C PHE A 41 3.41 3.89 8.10
N SER A 42 3.12 2.84 8.86
CA SER A 42 2.73 1.52 8.34
C SER A 42 1.48 1.59 7.44
N LEU A 43 0.45 2.30 7.89
CA LEU A 43 -0.77 2.49 7.11
C LEU A 43 -0.53 3.35 5.86
N ARG A 44 0.27 4.42 6.01
CA ARG A 44 0.58 5.35 4.94
C ARG A 44 1.31 4.69 3.77
N GLN A 45 2.24 3.78 4.04
CA GLN A 45 2.93 3.00 3.00
C GLN A 45 1.99 2.13 2.18
N GLY A 46 0.93 1.61 2.80
CA GLY A 46 -0.07 0.76 2.17
C GLY A 46 -1.05 1.51 1.27
N ILE A 47 -1.15 2.84 1.40
CA ILE A 47 -2.07 3.66 0.61
C ILE A 47 -1.47 3.91 -0.78
N HIS A 48 -2.24 3.58 -1.83
CA HIS A 48 -1.89 3.92 -3.20
C HIS A 48 -2.38 5.32 -3.56
N PHE A 49 -3.67 5.58 -3.38
CA PHE A 49 -4.28 6.91 -3.46
C PHE A 49 -5.58 6.93 -2.66
N CYS A 50 -6.14 8.12 -2.49
CA CYS A 50 -7.42 8.30 -1.84
C CYS A 50 -8.24 9.36 -2.57
N TYR A 51 -9.56 9.27 -2.45
CA TYR A 51 -10.51 10.22 -3.00
C TYR A 51 -11.76 10.31 -2.12
N SER A 52 -12.45 11.43 -2.18
CA SER A 52 -13.73 11.62 -1.50
C SER A 52 -14.88 11.60 -2.51
N LYS A 53 -15.95 10.89 -2.16
CA LYS A 53 -17.20 10.86 -2.93
C LYS A 53 -18.38 10.72 -1.97
N ASN A 54 -19.41 11.55 -2.10
CA ASN A 54 -20.63 11.51 -1.28
C ASN A 54 -20.33 11.51 0.24
N SER A 55 -19.45 12.41 0.69
CA SER A 55 -19.03 12.51 2.09
C SER A 55 -18.39 11.21 2.66
N ILE A 56 -17.90 10.33 1.81
CA ILE A 56 -17.14 9.13 2.17
C ILE A 56 -15.73 9.28 1.62
N LEU A 57 -14.73 9.05 2.48
CA LEU A 57 -13.33 9.00 2.07
C LEU A 57 -12.96 7.56 1.73
N TYR A 58 -12.54 7.35 0.51
CA TYR A 58 -12.11 6.06 -0.02
C TYR A 58 -10.60 5.97 -0.05
N PHE A 59 -10.05 4.92 0.53
CA PHE A 59 -8.64 4.58 0.47
C PHE A 59 -8.45 3.41 -0.48
N VAL A 60 -7.63 3.59 -1.49
CA VAL A 60 -7.20 2.52 -2.39
C VAL A 60 -5.86 2.02 -1.92
N LEU A 61 -5.80 0.75 -1.54
CA LEU A 61 -4.63 0.13 -0.94
C LEU A 61 -3.88 -0.72 -1.98
N LYS A 62 -2.57 -0.86 -1.78
CA LYS A 62 -1.67 -1.57 -2.69
C LYS A 62 -1.80 -3.08 -2.59
N HIS A 63 -2.10 -3.61 -1.40
CA HIS A 63 -2.12 -5.05 -1.16
C HIS A 63 -3.17 -5.44 -0.11
N PRO A 64 -3.74 -6.66 -0.15
CA PRO A 64 -4.72 -7.14 0.83
C PRO A 64 -4.25 -7.11 2.29
N CYS A 65 -2.96 -7.34 2.56
CA CYS A 65 -2.40 -7.26 3.91
C CYS A 65 -2.60 -5.86 4.53
N PHE A 66 -2.42 -4.79 3.74
CA PHE A 66 -2.67 -3.44 4.20
C PHE A 66 -4.15 -3.16 4.44
N LYS A 67 -5.04 -3.83 3.68
CA LYS A 67 -6.47 -3.73 3.94
C LYS A 67 -6.84 -4.34 5.30
N GLN A 68 -6.29 -5.49 5.62
CA GLN A 68 -6.51 -6.13 6.92
C GLN A 68 -6.01 -5.25 8.06
N GLU A 69 -4.80 -4.68 7.95
CA GLU A 69 -4.26 -3.76 8.94
C GLU A 69 -5.12 -2.49 9.07
N PHE A 70 -5.61 -1.95 7.94
CA PHE A 70 -6.48 -0.80 7.90
C PHE A 70 -7.81 -1.07 8.63
N ASP A 71 -8.42 -2.23 8.37
CA ASP A 71 -9.68 -2.64 9.01
C ASP A 71 -9.52 -2.80 10.53
N TYR A 72 -8.41 -3.38 11.00
CA TYR A 72 -8.11 -3.45 12.44
C TYR A 72 -7.95 -2.07 13.10
N LYS A 73 -7.38 -1.12 12.38
CA LYS A 73 -7.15 0.25 12.90
C LYS A 73 -8.27 1.24 12.54
N LEU A 74 -9.35 0.77 11.90
CA LEU A 74 -10.44 1.63 11.39
C LEU A 74 -11.03 2.55 12.46
N THR A 75 -11.22 2.04 13.69
CA THR A 75 -11.76 2.82 14.81
C THR A 75 -10.84 3.99 15.15
N ILE A 76 -9.54 3.73 15.23
CA ILE A 76 -8.53 4.76 15.53
C ILE A 76 -8.49 5.80 14.41
N ILE A 77 -8.52 5.36 13.16
CA ILE A 77 -8.52 6.25 11.99
C ILE A 77 -9.76 7.15 11.98
N LYS A 78 -10.93 6.60 12.31
CA LYS A 78 -12.18 7.38 12.44
C LYS A 78 -12.09 8.41 13.58
N GLN A 79 -11.47 8.08 14.70
CA GLN A 79 -11.26 9.01 15.80
C GLN A 79 -10.31 10.15 15.40
N LEU A 80 -9.19 9.83 14.74
CA LEU A 80 -8.26 10.82 14.21
C LEU A 80 -8.93 11.75 13.20
N LEU A 81 -9.76 11.21 12.30
CA LEU A 81 -10.52 12.03 11.35
C LEU A 81 -11.45 13.01 12.06
N LYS A 82 -12.19 12.57 13.07
CA LYS A 82 -13.07 13.45 13.86
C LYS A 82 -12.28 14.56 14.56
N GLN A 83 -11.10 14.25 15.12
CA GLN A 83 -10.22 15.25 15.72
C GLN A 83 -9.71 16.24 14.68
N TYR A 84 -9.26 15.75 13.54
CA TYR A 84 -8.81 16.58 12.43
C TYR A 84 -9.89 17.54 11.94
N GLN A 85 -11.14 17.06 11.76
CA GLN A 85 -12.27 17.88 11.36
C GLN A 85 -12.63 18.97 12.37
N LYS A 86 -12.44 18.72 13.67
CA LYS A 86 -12.65 19.74 14.72
C LYS A 86 -11.61 20.87 14.63
N ILE A 87 -10.36 20.53 14.33
CA ILE A 87 -9.26 21.51 14.22
C ILE A 87 -9.40 22.35 12.94
N GLN A 88 -9.79 21.74 11.83
CA GLN A 88 -9.87 22.37 10.51
C GLN A 88 -11.22 23.02 10.19
N ASN A 89 -12.05 23.34 11.21
CA ASN A 89 -13.32 24.02 11.06
C ASN A 89 -14.24 23.46 9.94
N LYS A 90 -14.45 22.14 9.90
CA LYS A 90 -15.37 21.44 9.00
C LYS A 90 -15.14 21.62 7.48
N LEU A 91 -13.99 22.02 7.03
CA LEU A 91 -13.71 22.10 5.58
C LEU A 91 -13.81 20.74 4.86
N LEU A 92 -13.61 19.63 5.59
CA LEU A 92 -13.79 18.25 5.13
C LEU A 92 -15.12 17.69 5.68
N ASP A 93 -16.17 17.66 4.86
CA ASP A 93 -17.44 17.01 5.19
C ASP A 93 -17.35 15.50 4.88
N ILE A 94 -16.56 14.76 5.68
CA ILE A 94 -16.43 13.31 5.56
C ILE A 94 -17.14 12.67 6.76
N LYS A 95 -18.13 11.81 6.45
CA LYS A 95 -18.93 11.11 7.45
C LYS A 95 -18.44 9.68 7.70
N ASP A 96 -17.86 9.05 6.68
CA ASP A 96 -17.42 7.66 6.78
C ASP A 96 -16.11 7.40 5.99
N LEU A 97 -15.45 6.29 6.31
CA LEU A 97 -14.22 5.83 5.69
C LEU A 97 -14.41 4.44 5.10
N LYS A 98 -13.93 4.21 3.89
CA LYS A 98 -13.91 2.89 3.25
C LYS A 98 -12.55 2.62 2.66
N ALA A 99 -12.09 1.38 2.75
CA ALA A 99 -10.83 0.94 2.14
C ALA A 99 -11.06 -0.28 1.26
N PHE A 100 -10.39 -0.31 0.12
CA PHE A 100 -10.40 -1.46 -0.79
C PHE A 100 -9.05 -1.57 -1.51
N VAL A 101 -8.78 -2.74 -2.06
CA VAL A 101 -7.56 -2.99 -2.83
C VAL A 101 -7.84 -2.75 -4.30
N GLY A 102 -6.99 -1.95 -4.94
CA GLY A 102 -7.10 -1.68 -6.38
C GLY A 102 -6.69 -2.91 -7.20
N LYS A 103 -7.49 -3.28 -8.21
CA LYS A 103 -7.19 -4.44 -9.07
C LYS A 103 -5.81 -4.35 -9.74
N SER A 104 -5.43 -3.19 -10.26
CA SER A 104 -4.12 -2.97 -10.89
C SER A 104 -2.97 -3.07 -9.91
N ALA A 105 -3.13 -2.58 -8.69
CA ALA A 105 -2.12 -2.68 -7.64
C ALA A 105 -1.93 -4.14 -7.20
N TYR A 106 -3.02 -4.90 -7.10
CA TYR A 106 -2.96 -6.31 -6.77
C TYR A 106 -2.30 -7.16 -7.85
N GLN A 107 -2.63 -6.92 -9.14
CA GLN A 107 -2.00 -7.62 -10.26
C GLN A 107 -0.49 -7.35 -10.33
N LYS A 108 -0.05 -6.11 -10.09
CA LYS A 108 1.37 -5.76 -10.06
C LYS A 108 2.11 -6.46 -8.92
N SER A 109 1.51 -6.54 -7.72
CA SER A 109 2.10 -7.26 -6.59
C SER A 109 2.20 -8.77 -6.81
N LEU A 110 1.25 -9.37 -7.54
CA LEU A 110 1.33 -10.77 -7.93
C LEU A 110 2.45 -11.03 -8.95
N GLN A 111 2.65 -10.11 -9.90
CA GLN A 111 3.75 -10.22 -10.86
C GLN A 111 5.13 -10.02 -10.22
N GLU A 112 5.24 -9.13 -9.23
CA GLU A 112 6.46 -8.92 -8.45
C GLU A 112 6.75 -10.10 -7.50
N SER A 113 5.72 -10.80 -7.03
CA SER A 113 5.85 -11.98 -6.15
C SER A 113 6.14 -13.29 -6.90
N THR A 114 6.04 -13.30 -8.22
CA THR A 114 6.66 -14.36 -9.03
C THR A 114 8.18 -14.19 -9.06
N HIS A 115 8.80 -14.07 -7.88
CA HIS A 115 10.19 -14.43 -7.76
C HIS A 115 10.30 -15.86 -8.30
N LYS A 116 11.04 -16.03 -9.39
CA LYS A 116 11.57 -17.34 -9.75
C LYS A 116 12.12 -17.89 -8.45
N VAL A 117 11.45 -18.88 -7.88
CA VAL A 117 12.04 -19.68 -6.82
C VAL A 117 13.38 -20.06 -7.41
N ALA A 118 14.46 -19.58 -6.79
CA ALA A 118 15.79 -19.97 -7.24
C ALA A 118 15.79 -21.50 -7.14
N SER A 119 15.63 -22.17 -8.28
CA SER A 119 15.78 -23.63 -8.32
C SER A 119 17.26 -23.81 -8.06
N TYR A 120 17.56 -24.30 -6.88
CA TYR A 120 18.90 -24.76 -6.59
C TYR A 120 19.14 -25.93 -7.53
N GLY A 121 20.05 -25.74 -8.48
CA GLY A 121 20.55 -26.85 -9.28
C GLY A 121 21.24 -27.84 -8.33
N GLU A 122 20.97 -29.11 -8.50
CA GLU A 122 21.68 -30.17 -7.78
C GLU A 122 23.17 -30.08 -8.11
N LEU A 123 24.00 -29.89 -7.10
CA LEU A 123 25.46 -29.76 -7.24
C LEU A 123 26.14 -31.13 -7.14
N SER A 124 25.45 -32.15 -6.68
CA SER A 124 25.96 -33.52 -6.54
C SER A 124 25.86 -34.27 -7.84
N SER A 125 26.94 -34.92 -8.29
CA SER A 125 26.94 -35.81 -9.46
C SER A 125 26.23 -37.15 -9.21
N GLY A 126 25.91 -37.44 -7.96
CA GLY A 126 25.40 -38.76 -7.56
C GLY A 126 26.47 -39.86 -7.52
N GLU A 127 27.75 -39.54 -7.78
CA GLU A 127 28.88 -40.47 -7.79
C GLU A 127 29.44 -40.62 -6.38
N PHE A 128 28.83 -41.46 -5.55
CA PHE A 128 29.37 -41.85 -4.26
C PHE A 128 29.26 -43.37 -4.05
N GLU A 129 30.22 -43.95 -3.32
CA GLU A 129 30.13 -45.35 -2.93
C GLU A 129 29.19 -45.51 -1.74
N ASN A 130 28.25 -46.44 -1.87
CA ASN A 130 27.29 -46.72 -0.83
C ASN A 130 27.91 -47.79 0.14
N LEU A 131 28.43 -47.33 1.25
CA LEU A 131 29.11 -48.20 2.27
C LEU A 131 28.14 -48.65 3.38
N ALA A 132 26.84 -48.50 3.22
CA ALA A 132 25.85 -48.89 4.21
C ALA A 132 25.82 -50.41 4.39
N LYS A 133 25.99 -50.88 5.63
CA LYS A 133 25.95 -52.31 5.99
C LYS A 133 24.54 -52.83 6.24
N ASN A 134 23.60 -51.92 6.54
CA ASN A 134 22.21 -52.27 6.73
C ASN A 134 21.48 -52.20 5.40
N GLN A 135 20.70 -53.23 5.04
CA GLN A 135 20.03 -53.35 3.78
C GLN A 135 19.02 -52.23 3.54
N GLU A 136 18.22 -51.85 4.53
CA GLU A 136 17.23 -50.79 4.41
C GLU A 136 17.90 -49.45 4.15
N ILE A 137 18.99 -49.14 4.81
CA ILE A 137 19.78 -47.93 4.61
C ILE A 137 20.45 -47.95 3.23
N TYR A 138 20.93 -49.07 2.80
CA TYR A 138 21.53 -49.25 1.49
C TYR A 138 20.53 -48.90 0.36
N GLU A 139 19.31 -49.39 0.44
CA GLU A 139 18.27 -49.14 -0.51
C GLU A 139 17.89 -47.65 -0.58
N ILE A 140 17.81 -46.99 0.59
CA ILE A 140 17.53 -45.55 0.65
C ILE A 140 18.63 -44.71 -0.06
N PHE A 141 19.89 -45.05 0.15
CA PHE A 141 21.00 -44.37 -0.53
C PHE A 141 20.99 -44.58 -2.06
N GLU A 142 20.62 -45.77 -2.52
CA GLU A 142 20.47 -46.05 -3.95
C GLU A 142 19.30 -45.30 -4.56
N GLU A 143 18.19 -45.10 -3.84
CA GLU A 143 17.08 -44.23 -4.26
C GLU A 143 17.52 -42.77 -4.33
N ILE A 144 18.24 -42.25 -3.36
CA ILE A 144 18.79 -40.90 -3.38
C ILE A 144 19.69 -40.71 -4.60
N LYS A 145 20.59 -41.66 -4.89
CA LYS A 145 21.41 -41.64 -6.10
C LYS A 145 20.59 -41.50 -7.37
N LYS A 146 19.53 -42.29 -7.51
CA LYS A 146 18.64 -42.23 -8.67
C LYS A 146 17.97 -40.85 -8.81
N VAL A 147 17.49 -40.25 -7.70
CA VAL A 147 16.87 -38.93 -7.71
C VAL A 147 17.86 -37.83 -8.13
N ILE A 148 19.11 -37.89 -7.65
CA ILE A 148 20.14 -36.93 -8.04
C ILE A 148 20.41 -37.01 -9.55
N VAL A 149 20.61 -38.21 -10.08
CA VAL A 149 20.90 -38.43 -11.50
C VAL A 149 19.72 -38.03 -12.40
N CYS A 150 18.48 -38.19 -11.94
CA CYS A 150 17.30 -37.78 -12.71
C CYS A 150 17.06 -36.26 -12.72
N ASN A 151 17.64 -35.51 -11.81
CA ASN A 151 17.52 -34.06 -11.72
C ASN A 151 18.67 -33.29 -12.40
N HIS A 152 19.63 -33.98 -12.96
CA HIS A 152 20.70 -33.46 -13.81
C HIS A 152 20.29 -33.51 -15.26
#